data_e58e0ba915a0e76db863b952eb67dfb3
#
_entry.id   e58e0ba915a0e76db863b952eb67dfb3
#
_cell.length_a   1.000
_cell.length_b   1.000
_cell.length_c   1.000
_cell.angle_alpha   90.00
_cell.angle_beta   90.00
_cell.angle_gamma   90.00
#
_symmetry.space_group_name_H-M   'P 1'
#
loop_
_entity.id
_entity.type
_entity.pdbx_description
1 polymer ?
#
loop_
_entity_poly.entity_id
_entity_poly.type
_entity_poly.pdbx_seq_one_letter_code
_entity_poly.pdbx_strand_id
1 'polypeptide(L)'
;MPRIRLLHWKQEECAPRAERLRALGYVVDDAALVSSSMKEFRENPPDAVVIDLSRLPSHGREVGAFLRGSKATRLIPLVFVEGDPAKVETVKSTLPDARYTTYAKIGPVLEDVLAHPPREAYVPTSTTIANPATPLAKKLGLKPDQPAGLVNAPSGFEALIPGCPVKRNPKQPAALTLWFVESRRDLEKALPKMRACAEAGGVWILWPKTTRESKPDVNGNLVRELALAAGLVDFKICAVDDRWSGMRFAVKR
;
A
#
# COMPACT_ATOMS: atom_id res chain seq x y z
N MET A 1 16.32 -16.53 -21.87
CA MET A 1 15.59 -16.94 -20.66
C MET A 1 14.67 -15.81 -20.25
N PRO A 2 13.39 -16.07 -19.99
CA PRO A 2 12.46 -15.03 -19.58
C PRO A 2 12.88 -14.37 -18.26
N ARG A 3 12.70 -13.05 -18.18
CA ARG A 3 13.03 -12.23 -17.02
C ARG A 3 11.78 -11.95 -16.20
N ILE A 4 11.78 -12.41 -14.96
CA ILE A 4 10.69 -12.26 -14.01
C ILE A 4 11.05 -11.20 -12.98
N ARG A 5 10.20 -10.21 -12.78
CA ARG A 5 10.29 -9.31 -11.64
C ARG A 5 9.50 -9.88 -10.48
N LEU A 6 10.18 -10.21 -9.39
CA LEU A 6 9.54 -10.63 -8.13
C LEU A 6 9.38 -9.43 -7.20
N LEU A 7 8.17 -9.22 -6.70
CA LEU A 7 7.85 -8.18 -5.73
C LEU A 7 7.41 -8.83 -4.41
N HIS A 8 8.20 -8.60 -3.37
CA HIS A 8 7.91 -8.99 -2.00
C HIS A 8 8.31 -7.84 -1.06
N TRP A 9 7.50 -7.62 -0.02
CA TRP A 9 7.62 -6.41 0.82
C TRP A 9 8.60 -6.57 1.99
N LYS A 10 9.09 -7.78 2.22
CA LYS A 10 10.09 -8.09 3.23
C LYS A 10 11.29 -8.75 2.55
N GLN A 11 12.38 -8.01 2.42
CA GLN A 11 13.54 -8.42 1.64
C GLN A 11 14.15 -9.74 2.14
N GLU A 12 14.16 -9.96 3.45
CA GLU A 12 14.65 -11.21 4.06
C GLU A 12 13.90 -12.46 3.61
N GLU A 13 12.61 -12.31 3.29
CA GLU A 13 11.75 -13.39 2.81
C GLU A 13 11.76 -13.54 1.29
N CYS A 14 12.34 -12.59 0.56
CA CYS A 14 12.34 -12.56 -0.90
C CYS A 14 13.31 -13.60 -1.49
N ALA A 15 14.50 -13.73 -0.94
CA ALA A 15 15.55 -14.59 -1.48
C ALA A 15 15.13 -16.05 -1.71
N PRO A 16 14.55 -16.79 -0.75
CA PRO A 16 14.12 -18.17 -0.99
C PRO A 16 13.01 -18.30 -2.04
N ARG A 17 12.19 -17.27 -2.22
CA ARG A 17 11.16 -17.21 -3.26
C ARG A 17 11.77 -16.98 -4.63
N ALA A 18 12.75 -16.11 -4.73
CA ALA A 18 13.52 -15.85 -5.94
C ALA A 18 14.27 -17.11 -6.39
N GLU A 19 14.93 -17.82 -5.47
CA GLU A 19 15.63 -19.08 -5.78
C GLU A 19 14.67 -20.13 -6.34
N ARG A 20 13.47 -20.23 -5.82
CA ARG A 20 12.43 -21.13 -6.36
C ARG A 20 12.09 -20.83 -7.82
N LEU A 21 11.99 -19.56 -8.18
CA LEU A 21 11.75 -19.15 -9.57
C LEU A 21 12.99 -19.37 -10.45
N ARG A 22 14.19 -19.13 -9.94
CA ARG A 22 15.44 -19.43 -10.64
C ARG A 22 15.59 -20.92 -10.94
N ALA A 23 15.21 -21.77 -9.99
CA ALA A 23 15.20 -23.25 -10.18
C ALA A 23 14.25 -23.70 -11.30
N LEU A 24 13.23 -22.91 -11.63
CA LEU A 24 12.35 -23.14 -12.79
C LEU A 24 12.95 -22.63 -14.13
N GLY A 25 14.18 -22.09 -14.11
CA GLY A 25 14.86 -21.64 -15.31
C GLY A 25 14.63 -20.18 -15.69
N TYR A 26 14.15 -19.34 -14.77
CA TYR A 26 13.92 -17.91 -15.03
C TYR A 26 15.08 -17.02 -14.54
N VAL A 27 15.33 -15.92 -15.22
CA VAL A 27 16.14 -14.81 -14.70
C VAL A 27 15.26 -14.00 -13.76
N VAL A 28 15.63 -13.89 -12.47
CA VAL A 28 14.78 -13.24 -11.47
C VAL A 28 15.45 -11.98 -10.94
N ASP A 29 14.74 -10.86 -11.10
CA ASP A 29 15.04 -9.60 -10.45
C ASP A 29 14.16 -9.49 -9.19
N ASP A 30 14.78 -9.57 -8.01
CA ASP A 30 14.17 -9.53 -6.69
C ASP A 30 14.60 -8.32 -5.86
N ALA A 31 15.15 -7.29 -6.52
CA ALA A 31 15.52 -6.05 -5.86
C ALA A 31 14.30 -5.35 -5.19
N ALA A 32 14.53 -4.59 -4.14
CA ALA A 32 13.47 -3.84 -3.47
C ALA A 32 12.79 -2.86 -4.45
N LEU A 33 11.47 -2.67 -4.27
CA LEU A 33 10.73 -1.70 -5.05
C LEU A 33 11.06 -0.28 -4.57
N VAL A 34 11.75 0.49 -5.42
CA VAL A 34 12.14 1.88 -5.16
C VAL A 34 11.53 2.83 -6.20
N SER A 35 11.62 4.14 -5.99
CA SER A 35 11.01 5.13 -6.89
C SER A 35 11.51 5.02 -8.34
N SER A 36 12.77 4.64 -8.55
CA SER A 36 13.35 4.39 -9.89
C SER A 36 12.83 3.12 -10.56
N SER A 37 12.35 2.14 -9.82
CA SER A 37 11.84 0.88 -10.38
C SER A 37 10.68 1.12 -11.36
N MET A 38 9.86 2.14 -11.12
CA MET A 38 8.76 2.49 -12.04
C MET A 38 9.25 3.06 -13.37
N LYS A 39 10.41 3.70 -13.40
CA LYS A 39 11.09 4.13 -14.62
C LYS A 39 11.64 2.91 -15.36
N GLU A 40 12.31 2.03 -14.62
CA GLU A 40 12.89 0.79 -15.16
C GLU A 40 11.84 -0.12 -15.79
N PHE A 41 10.67 -0.32 -15.16
CA PHE A 41 9.55 -1.08 -15.74
C PHE A 41 9.11 -0.55 -17.11
N ARG A 42 9.26 0.75 -17.36
CA ARG A 42 8.89 1.39 -18.64
C ARG A 42 10.00 1.29 -19.70
N GLU A 43 11.25 1.44 -19.27
CA GLU A 43 12.42 1.46 -20.15
C GLU A 43 12.91 0.04 -20.48
N ASN A 44 12.75 -0.88 -19.55
CA ASN A 44 13.21 -2.26 -19.67
C ASN A 44 12.20 -3.20 -19.00
N PRO A 45 11.00 -3.41 -19.59
CA PRO A 45 9.93 -4.19 -18.99
C PRO A 45 10.35 -5.66 -18.80
N PRO A 46 10.03 -6.31 -17.67
CA PRO A 46 10.19 -7.74 -17.51
C PRO A 46 9.16 -8.51 -18.36
N ASP A 47 9.43 -9.79 -18.63
CA ASP A 47 8.49 -10.65 -19.35
C ASP A 47 7.25 -11.00 -18.52
N ALA A 48 7.37 -11.03 -17.17
CA ALA A 48 6.23 -11.10 -16.24
C ALA A 48 6.59 -10.48 -14.88
N VAL A 49 5.56 -10.09 -14.12
CA VAL A 49 5.69 -9.63 -12.73
C VAL A 49 4.98 -10.59 -11.80
N VAL A 50 5.71 -11.16 -10.85
CA VAL A 50 5.19 -11.97 -9.76
C VAL A 50 5.06 -11.08 -8.52
N ILE A 51 3.87 -11.01 -7.94
CA ILE A 51 3.56 -10.17 -6.78
C ILE A 51 3.10 -11.06 -5.63
N ASP A 52 3.89 -11.12 -4.58
CA ASP A 52 3.58 -11.89 -3.38
C ASP A 52 2.60 -11.13 -2.47
N LEU A 53 1.44 -11.74 -2.21
CA LEU A 53 0.38 -11.17 -1.38
C LEU A 53 0.44 -11.63 0.09
N SER A 54 1.43 -12.41 0.48
CA SER A 54 1.52 -12.98 1.84
C SER A 54 1.67 -11.90 2.94
N ARG A 55 2.24 -10.74 2.61
CA ARG A 55 2.51 -9.66 3.57
C ARG A 55 1.58 -8.45 3.39
N LEU A 56 1.66 -7.73 2.30
CA LEU A 56 0.93 -6.47 2.05
C LEU A 56 0.00 -6.59 0.82
N PRO A 57 -1.12 -7.34 0.88
CA PRO A 57 -2.01 -7.54 -0.26
C PRO A 57 -2.53 -6.23 -0.86
N SER A 58 -2.84 -5.23 -0.02
CA SER A 58 -3.28 -3.91 -0.49
C SER A 58 -2.21 -3.18 -1.31
N HIS A 59 -0.94 -3.31 -0.91
CA HIS A 59 0.17 -2.73 -1.65
C HIS A 59 0.43 -3.48 -2.97
N GLY A 60 0.34 -4.82 -2.95
CA GLY A 60 0.38 -5.63 -4.17
C GLY A 60 -0.70 -5.23 -5.17
N ARG A 61 -1.93 -5.00 -4.70
CA ARG A 61 -3.02 -4.47 -5.50
C ARG A 61 -2.70 -3.09 -6.10
N GLU A 62 -2.15 -2.17 -5.30
CA GLU A 62 -1.75 -0.83 -5.76
C GLU A 62 -0.70 -0.90 -6.86
N VAL A 63 0.31 -1.78 -6.72
CA VAL A 63 1.33 -2.00 -7.75
C VAL A 63 0.71 -2.54 -9.03
N GLY A 64 -0.10 -3.58 -8.95
CA GLY A 64 -0.77 -4.16 -10.12
C GLY A 64 -1.65 -3.13 -10.84
N ALA A 65 -2.44 -2.34 -10.08
CA ALA A 65 -3.28 -1.29 -10.63
C ALA A 65 -2.44 -0.18 -11.30
N PHE A 66 -1.30 0.20 -10.69
CA PHE A 66 -0.38 1.17 -11.29
C PHE A 66 0.20 0.66 -12.62
N LEU A 67 0.65 -0.61 -12.68
CA LEU A 67 1.17 -1.21 -13.91
C LEU A 67 0.09 -1.26 -15.01
N ARG A 68 -1.16 -1.57 -14.68
CA ARG A 68 -2.29 -1.56 -15.63
C ARG A 68 -2.66 -0.14 -16.10
N GLY A 69 -2.45 0.87 -15.28
CA GLY A 69 -2.74 2.27 -15.63
C GLY A 69 -1.77 2.88 -16.67
N SER A 70 -0.57 2.33 -16.82
CA SER A 70 0.45 2.86 -17.74
C SER A 70 0.42 2.13 -19.08
N LYS A 71 0.42 2.87 -20.21
CA LYS A 71 0.47 2.29 -21.56
C LYS A 71 1.70 1.40 -21.78
N ALA A 72 2.84 1.75 -21.18
CA ALA A 72 4.10 1.03 -21.35
C ALA A 72 4.16 -0.29 -20.56
N THR A 73 3.32 -0.49 -19.53
CA THR A 73 3.41 -1.65 -18.64
C THR A 73 2.12 -2.46 -18.54
N ARG A 74 1.00 -1.94 -19.08
CA ARG A 74 -0.32 -2.55 -18.90
C ARG A 74 -0.45 -3.97 -19.45
N LEU A 75 0.35 -4.33 -20.44
CA LEU A 75 0.34 -5.65 -21.09
C LEU A 75 1.34 -6.62 -20.46
N ILE A 76 2.14 -6.21 -19.48
CA ILE A 76 3.02 -7.15 -18.76
C ILE A 76 2.13 -8.15 -18.01
N PRO A 77 2.35 -9.47 -18.17
CA PRO A 77 1.65 -10.49 -17.39
C PRO A 77 1.83 -10.27 -15.89
N LEU A 78 0.73 -10.26 -15.14
CA LEU A 78 0.74 -10.15 -13.68
C LEU A 78 0.32 -11.48 -13.06
N VAL A 79 1.16 -12.03 -12.20
CA VAL A 79 0.90 -13.26 -11.45
C VAL A 79 0.95 -12.94 -9.96
N PHE A 80 -0.19 -13.02 -9.29
CA PHE A 80 -0.28 -12.87 -7.85
C PHE A 80 -0.13 -14.23 -7.18
N VAL A 81 0.71 -14.28 -6.14
CA VAL A 81 0.97 -15.51 -5.41
C VAL A 81 0.67 -15.35 -3.93
N GLU A 82 0.19 -16.45 -3.31
CA GLU A 82 -0.10 -16.54 -1.88
C GLU A 82 -1.14 -15.52 -1.40
N GLY A 83 -1.19 -15.29 -0.12
CA GLY A 83 -2.07 -14.31 0.54
C GLY A 83 -3.28 -14.92 1.21
N ASP A 84 -3.92 -14.14 2.06
CA ASP A 84 -5.17 -14.48 2.71
C ASP A 84 -6.32 -14.52 1.66
N PRO A 85 -7.14 -15.59 1.61
CA PRO A 85 -8.16 -15.77 0.57
C PRO A 85 -9.12 -14.58 0.43
N ALA A 86 -9.58 -13.99 1.54
CA ALA A 86 -10.51 -12.86 1.50
C ALA A 86 -9.87 -11.59 0.93
N LYS A 87 -8.57 -11.39 1.21
CA LYS A 87 -7.80 -10.27 0.66
C LYS A 87 -7.44 -10.50 -0.80
N VAL A 88 -7.11 -11.74 -1.18
CA VAL A 88 -6.87 -12.13 -2.58
C VAL A 88 -8.11 -11.85 -3.42
N GLU A 89 -9.31 -12.15 -2.92
CA GLU A 89 -10.55 -11.87 -3.63
C GLU A 89 -10.76 -10.36 -3.89
N THR A 90 -10.37 -9.52 -2.95
CA THR A 90 -10.36 -8.06 -3.14
C THR A 90 -9.37 -7.62 -4.23
N VAL A 91 -8.21 -8.29 -4.34
CA VAL A 91 -7.25 -8.02 -5.42
C VAL A 91 -7.81 -8.47 -6.77
N LYS A 92 -8.42 -9.67 -6.83
CA LYS A 92 -9.06 -10.20 -8.05
C LYS A 92 -10.17 -9.30 -8.58
N SER A 93 -11.01 -8.75 -7.70
CA SER A 93 -12.08 -7.83 -8.12
C SER A 93 -11.52 -6.53 -8.73
N THR A 94 -10.29 -6.14 -8.36
CA THR A 94 -9.62 -4.94 -8.90
C THR A 94 -8.82 -5.25 -10.17
N LEU A 95 -8.27 -6.45 -10.29
CA LEU A 95 -7.37 -6.89 -11.37
C LEU A 95 -7.80 -8.27 -11.90
N PRO A 96 -9.00 -8.37 -12.50
CA PRO A 96 -9.58 -9.65 -12.91
C PRO A 96 -8.82 -10.35 -14.05
N ASP A 97 -8.00 -9.62 -14.79
CA ASP A 97 -7.18 -10.13 -15.90
C ASP A 97 -5.83 -10.71 -15.46
N ALA A 98 -5.47 -10.60 -14.19
CA ALA A 98 -4.26 -11.19 -13.64
C ALA A 98 -4.43 -12.67 -13.31
N ARG A 99 -3.32 -13.40 -13.17
CA ARG A 99 -3.32 -14.79 -12.70
C ARG A 99 -3.10 -14.85 -11.18
N TYR A 100 -3.73 -15.81 -10.53
CA TYR A 100 -3.68 -16.01 -9.08
C TYR A 100 -3.34 -17.46 -8.77
N THR A 101 -2.26 -17.71 -8.01
CA THR A 101 -1.75 -19.04 -7.74
C THR A 101 -0.99 -19.11 -6.41
N THR A 102 -0.33 -20.21 -6.15
CA THR A 102 0.61 -20.42 -5.06
C THR A 102 2.00 -20.73 -5.61
N TYR A 103 3.07 -20.59 -4.80
CA TYR A 103 4.40 -21.01 -5.23
C TYR A 103 4.48 -22.49 -5.61
N ALA A 104 3.62 -23.34 -5.03
CA ALA A 104 3.57 -24.76 -5.39
C ALA A 104 3.11 -25.01 -6.83
N LYS A 105 2.29 -24.11 -7.39
CA LYS A 105 1.67 -24.24 -8.71
C LYS A 105 2.12 -23.16 -9.70
N ILE A 106 3.15 -22.37 -9.37
CA ILE A 106 3.54 -21.20 -10.17
C ILE A 106 4.15 -21.57 -11.53
N GLY A 107 4.86 -22.70 -11.64
CA GLY A 107 5.54 -23.10 -12.87
C GLY A 107 4.62 -23.12 -14.09
N PRO A 108 3.58 -23.97 -14.13
CA PRO A 108 2.63 -24.02 -15.25
C PRO A 108 1.93 -22.67 -15.51
N VAL A 109 1.69 -21.86 -14.47
CA VAL A 109 1.06 -20.55 -14.64
C VAL A 109 2.01 -19.55 -15.32
N LEU A 110 3.29 -19.55 -14.96
CA LEU A 110 4.29 -18.72 -15.63
C LEU A 110 4.51 -19.15 -17.08
N GLU A 111 4.59 -20.44 -17.34
CA GLU A 111 4.68 -20.97 -18.70
C GLU A 111 3.49 -20.50 -19.57
N ASP A 112 2.25 -20.59 -19.05
CA ASP A 112 1.06 -20.14 -19.77
C ASP A 112 1.08 -18.64 -20.06
N VAL A 113 1.34 -17.79 -19.05
CA VAL A 113 1.31 -16.33 -19.24
C VAL A 113 2.46 -15.80 -20.11
N LEU A 114 3.59 -16.49 -20.13
CA LEU A 114 4.71 -16.16 -20.99
C LEU A 114 4.49 -16.58 -22.45
N ALA A 115 3.82 -17.74 -22.66
CA ALA A 115 3.42 -18.18 -23.99
C ALA A 115 2.25 -17.37 -24.56
N HIS A 116 1.33 -16.91 -23.68
CA HIS A 116 0.12 -16.19 -24.03
C HIS A 116 0.00 -14.87 -23.26
N PRO A 117 0.86 -13.88 -23.53
CA PRO A 117 0.79 -12.57 -22.86
C PRO A 117 -0.53 -11.87 -23.18
N PRO A 118 -1.07 -11.05 -22.26
CA PRO A 118 -2.34 -10.38 -22.46
C PRO A 118 -2.28 -9.42 -23.66
N ARG A 119 -3.25 -9.51 -24.55
CA ARG A 119 -3.43 -8.60 -25.69
C ARG A 119 -4.19 -7.34 -25.31
N GLU A 120 -5.02 -7.44 -24.29
CA GLU A 120 -5.77 -6.36 -23.67
C GLU A 120 -5.58 -6.41 -22.17
N ALA A 121 -5.67 -5.27 -21.51
CA ALA A 121 -5.53 -5.15 -20.08
C ALA A 121 -6.76 -4.49 -19.47
N TYR A 122 -7.28 -5.05 -18.38
CA TYR A 122 -8.26 -4.39 -17.55
C TYR A 122 -7.60 -3.23 -16.80
N VAL A 123 -7.98 -2.00 -17.11
CA VAL A 123 -7.48 -0.81 -16.41
C VAL A 123 -8.48 -0.44 -15.32
N PRO A 124 -8.11 -0.57 -14.04
CA PRO A 124 -8.99 -0.20 -12.94
C PRO A 124 -9.40 1.27 -13.02
N THR A 125 -10.68 1.55 -12.88
CA THR A 125 -11.27 2.91 -12.94
C THR A 125 -11.04 3.72 -11.67
N SER A 126 -10.28 3.22 -10.70
CA SER A 126 -9.98 3.93 -9.47
C SER A 126 -9.18 5.22 -9.72
N THR A 127 -9.72 6.32 -9.27
CA THR A 127 -9.29 7.69 -9.51
C THR A 127 -7.93 8.08 -8.93
N THR A 128 -7.23 7.18 -8.23
CA THR A 128 -5.93 7.49 -7.64
C THR A 128 -5.00 6.28 -7.68
N ILE A 129 -4.46 5.99 -8.85
CA ILE A 129 -3.33 5.05 -8.97
C ILE A 129 -2.07 5.79 -8.54
N ALA A 130 -1.81 5.85 -7.23
CA ALA A 130 -0.59 6.42 -6.69
C ALA A 130 0.60 5.52 -7.04
N ASN A 131 1.76 6.12 -7.34
CA ASN A 131 2.99 5.35 -7.53
C ASN A 131 3.33 4.57 -6.24
N PRO A 132 3.31 3.23 -6.26
CA PRO A 132 3.51 2.41 -5.07
C PRO A 132 4.93 2.54 -4.47
N ALA A 133 5.92 2.91 -5.28
CA ALA A 133 7.28 3.19 -4.84
C ALA A 133 7.45 4.60 -4.22
N THR A 134 6.38 5.38 -4.10
CA THR A 134 6.45 6.69 -3.44
C THR A 134 6.77 6.49 -1.95
N PRO A 135 7.82 7.12 -1.39
CA PRO A 135 8.14 7.05 0.02
C PRO A 135 6.94 7.43 0.90
N LEU A 136 6.78 6.75 2.05
CA LEU A 136 5.64 6.97 2.95
C LEU A 136 5.50 8.44 3.35
N ALA A 137 6.59 9.13 3.65
CA ALA A 137 6.59 10.55 3.97
C ALA A 137 5.89 11.39 2.88
N LYS A 138 6.18 11.12 1.61
CA LYS A 138 5.55 11.80 0.47
C LYS A 138 4.09 11.36 0.28
N LYS A 139 3.77 10.09 0.52
CA LYS A 139 2.38 9.60 0.51
C LYS A 139 1.54 10.30 1.57
N LEU A 140 2.06 10.49 2.76
CA LEU A 140 1.41 11.19 3.86
C LEU A 140 1.40 12.73 3.67
N GLY A 141 2.22 13.27 2.78
CA GLY A 141 2.34 14.70 2.54
C GLY A 141 3.16 15.40 3.63
N LEU A 142 4.11 14.68 4.23
CA LEU A 142 5.08 15.23 5.16
C LEU A 142 6.12 16.04 4.40
N LYS A 143 6.57 17.12 5.00
CA LYS A 143 7.56 18.04 4.42
C LYS A 143 8.81 18.09 5.31
N PRO A 144 10.03 18.15 4.70
CA PRO A 144 11.28 18.18 5.47
C PRO A 144 11.46 19.46 6.28
N ASP A 145 10.80 20.55 5.90
CA ASP A 145 10.87 21.88 6.50
C ASP A 145 9.78 22.15 7.55
N GLN A 146 8.81 21.24 7.72
CA GLN A 146 7.66 21.41 8.60
C GLN A 146 7.51 20.23 9.57
N PRO A 147 7.66 20.44 10.88
CA PRO A 147 7.43 19.38 11.85
C PRO A 147 6.00 18.86 11.83
N ALA A 148 5.85 17.56 11.70
CA ALA A 148 4.55 16.90 11.84
C ALA A 148 4.29 16.49 13.30
N GLY A 149 3.02 16.51 13.70
CA GLY A 149 2.59 15.98 14.99
C GLY A 149 2.38 14.46 14.92
N LEU A 150 2.95 13.71 15.84
CA LEU A 150 2.66 12.30 16.04
C LEU A 150 1.90 12.12 17.35
N VAL A 151 0.64 11.72 17.29
CA VAL A 151 -0.19 11.48 18.47
C VAL A 151 -0.45 9.98 18.61
N ASN A 152 -0.09 9.42 19.77
CA ASN A 152 -0.20 7.98 20.09
C ASN A 152 0.52 7.08 19.09
N ALA A 153 1.56 7.57 18.41
CA ALA A 153 2.30 6.79 17.43
C ALA A 153 3.06 5.63 18.08
N PRO A 154 3.09 4.44 17.47
CA PRO A 154 3.88 3.33 17.95
C PRO A 154 5.37 3.69 18.01
N SER A 155 6.11 3.02 18.90
CA SER A 155 7.55 3.19 18.99
C SER A 155 8.23 2.87 17.66
N GLY A 156 9.22 3.69 17.26
CA GLY A 156 9.96 3.46 16.02
C GLY A 156 9.25 3.87 14.73
N PHE A 157 8.05 4.46 14.78
CA PHE A 157 7.35 4.92 13.58
C PHE A 157 8.17 5.90 12.74
N GLU A 158 9.03 6.69 13.36
CA GLU A 158 9.92 7.65 12.69
C GLU A 158 10.86 7.01 11.67
N ALA A 159 11.21 5.74 11.87
CA ALA A 159 12.04 4.99 10.91
C ALA A 159 11.34 4.80 9.55
N LEU A 160 10.00 4.86 9.50
CA LEU A 160 9.23 4.76 8.26
C LEU A 160 9.17 6.09 7.48
N ILE A 161 9.54 7.20 8.12
CA ILE A 161 9.48 8.56 7.57
C ILE A 161 10.82 9.30 7.74
N PRO A 162 11.95 8.71 7.29
CA PRO A 162 13.27 9.30 7.48
C PRO A 162 13.36 10.71 6.90
N GLY A 163 14.09 11.60 7.58
CA GLY A 163 14.29 12.98 7.15
C GLY A 163 13.10 13.92 7.39
N CYS A 164 12.00 13.44 8.00
CA CYS A 164 10.88 14.29 8.36
C CYS A 164 10.96 14.68 9.83
N PRO A 165 11.00 15.99 10.18
CA PRO A 165 10.95 16.42 11.56
C PRO A 165 9.58 16.10 12.16
N VAL A 166 9.56 15.56 13.39
CA VAL A 166 8.32 15.19 14.08
C VAL A 166 8.35 15.64 15.55
N LYS A 167 7.15 15.88 16.10
CA LYS A 167 6.94 16.13 17.52
C LYS A 167 5.93 15.12 18.05
N ARG A 168 6.33 14.29 19.04
CA ARG A 168 5.41 13.36 19.69
C ARG A 168 4.48 14.08 20.65
N ASN A 169 3.19 13.76 20.56
CA ASN A 169 2.11 14.30 21.41
C ASN A 169 2.21 15.82 21.62
N PRO A 170 2.26 16.62 20.55
CA PRO A 170 2.44 18.05 20.65
C PRO A 170 1.26 18.69 21.40
N LYS A 171 1.54 19.69 22.25
CA LYS A 171 0.50 20.43 22.98
C LYS A 171 -0.38 21.29 22.07
N GLN A 172 0.17 21.76 20.95
CA GLN A 172 -0.52 22.55 19.92
C GLN A 172 -0.62 21.75 18.62
N PRO A 173 -1.68 21.93 17.83
CA PRO A 173 -1.79 21.33 16.50
C PRO A 173 -0.58 21.67 15.63
N ALA A 174 -0.06 20.67 14.91
CA ALA A 174 0.97 20.85 13.90
C ALA A 174 0.36 21.15 12.53
N ALA A 175 1.16 21.61 11.56
CA ALA A 175 0.73 21.82 10.18
C ALA A 175 0.17 20.54 9.53
N LEU A 176 0.58 19.39 10.02
CA LEU A 176 0.00 18.08 9.70
C LEU A 176 0.14 17.18 10.93
N THR A 177 -0.96 16.57 11.36
CA THR A 177 -0.96 15.65 12.51
C THR A 177 -1.29 14.24 12.07
N LEU A 178 -0.48 13.27 12.48
CA LEU A 178 -0.72 11.83 12.34
C LEU A 178 -1.23 11.33 13.70
N TRP A 179 -2.51 10.94 13.75
CA TRP A 179 -3.18 10.52 14.97
C TRP A 179 -3.53 9.04 14.92
N PHE A 180 -2.91 8.25 15.78
CA PHE A 180 -3.12 6.81 15.88
C PHE A 180 -4.24 6.51 16.89
N VAL A 181 -5.16 5.64 16.48
CA VAL A 181 -6.27 5.14 17.30
C VAL A 181 -6.27 3.61 17.26
N GLU A 182 -6.41 2.97 18.39
CA GLU A 182 -6.40 1.50 18.49
C GLU A 182 -7.82 0.94 18.73
N SER A 183 -8.75 1.79 19.13
CA SER A 183 -10.14 1.41 19.43
C SER A 183 -11.15 2.46 18.97
N ARG A 184 -12.42 2.03 18.86
CA ARG A 184 -13.55 2.93 18.64
C ARG A 184 -13.63 4.01 19.75
N ARG A 185 -13.44 3.61 21.00
CA ARG A 185 -13.46 4.54 22.15
C ARG A 185 -12.39 5.63 22.04
N ASP A 186 -11.17 5.26 21.59
CA ASP A 186 -10.09 6.22 21.41
C ASP A 186 -10.42 7.21 20.29
N LEU A 187 -11.01 6.73 19.20
CA LEU A 187 -11.45 7.57 18.09
C LEU A 187 -12.51 8.57 18.55
N GLU A 188 -13.59 8.11 19.17
CA GLU A 188 -14.70 8.96 19.64
C GLU A 188 -14.22 10.05 20.61
N LYS A 189 -13.37 9.68 21.57
CA LYS A 189 -12.78 10.61 22.54
C LYS A 189 -11.86 11.67 21.89
N ALA A 190 -11.16 11.29 20.82
CA ALA A 190 -10.17 12.15 20.18
C ALA A 190 -10.75 13.08 19.11
N LEU A 191 -11.94 12.81 18.56
CA LEU A 191 -12.54 13.56 17.46
C LEU A 191 -12.56 15.08 17.62
N PRO A 192 -12.92 15.66 18.79
CA PRO A 192 -12.90 17.12 18.95
C PRO A 192 -11.51 17.73 18.77
N LYS A 193 -10.45 17.04 19.27
CA LYS A 193 -9.07 17.47 19.12
C LYS A 193 -8.56 17.22 17.69
N MET A 194 -8.99 16.15 17.04
CA MET A 194 -8.67 15.88 15.63
C MET A 194 -9.23 16.95 14.71
N ARG A 195 -10.43 17.45 15.01
CA ARG A 195 -11.03 18.58 14.28
C ARG A 195 -10.17 19.83 14.38
N ALA A 196 -9.70 20.19 15.57
CA ALA A 196 -8.77 21.30 15.75
C ALA A 196 -7.45 21.12 14.98
N CYS A 197 -6.93 19.89 14.89
CA CYS A 197 -5.77 19.58 14.04
C CYS A 197 -6.08 19.74 12.55
N ALA A 198 -7.28 19.37 12.11
CA ALA A 198 -7.71 19.52 10.72
C ALA A 198 -7.86 21.00 10.34
N GLU A 199 -8.35 21.84 11.25
CA GLU A 199 -8.44 23.31 11.10
C GLU A 199 -7.06 23.96 10.98
N ALA A 200 -6.07 23.48 11.73
CA ALA A 200 -4.70 24.00 11.72
C ALA A 200 -3.89 23.64 10.47
N GLY A 201 -4.25 22.56 9.75
CA GLY A 201 -3.51 22.19 8.54
C GLY A 201 -3.83 20.82 7.98
N GLY A 202 -4.41 19.92 8.77
CA GLY A 202 -4.85 18.61 8.36
C GLY A 202 -4.53 17.52 9.37
N VAL A 203 -5.33 16.48 9.37
CA VAL A 203 -5.14 15.32 10.24
C VAL A 203 -5.23 14.04 9.43
N TRP A 204 -4.28 13.13 9.67
CA TRP A 204 -4.39 11.74 9.34
C TRP A 204 -4.92 10.99 10.56
N ILE A 205 -5.99 10.25 10.39
CA ILE A 205 -6.47 9.28 11.40
C ILE A 205 -5.98 7.92 10.93
N LEU A 206 -5.17 7.26 11.78
CA LEU A 206 -4.56 5.97 11.49
C LEU A 206 -5.14 4.92 12.43
N TRP A 207 -5.51 3.76 11.87
CA TRP A 207 -6.10 2.64 12.60
C TRP A 207 -5.42 1.31 12.23
N PRO A 208 -5.45 0.29 13.14
CA PRO A 208 -4.85 -0.99 12.87
C PRO A 208 -5.65 -1.76 11.80
N LYS A 209 -4.93 -2.46 10.93
CA LYS A 209 -5.53 -3.36 9.95
C LYS A 209 -6.10 -4.60 10.63
N THR A 210 -7.23 -5.08 10.14
CA THR A 210 -7.76 -6.38 10.54
C THR A 210 -6.83 -7.48 10.06
N THR A 211 -6.41 -8.37 10.94
CA THR A 211 -5.62 -9.56 10.65
C THR A 211 -6.36 -10.82 11.15
N ARG A 212 -5.80 -12.02 10.91
CA ARG A 212 -6.36 -13.26 11.47
C ARG A 212 -6.30 -13.27 12.99
N GLU A 213 -5.27 -12.65 13.56
CA GLU A 213 -4.96 -12.65 14.99
C GLU A 213 -5.59 -11.46 15.73
N SER A 214 -5.94 -10.40 15.02
CA SER A 214 -6.47 -9.16 15.59
C SER A 214 -7.63 -8.61 14.76
N LYS A 215 -8.77 -8.47 15.41
CA LYS A 215 -9.98 -7.83 14.86
C LYS A 215 -10.29 -6.57 15.67
N PRO A 216 -9.63 -5.44 15.36
CA PRO A 216 -9.91 -4.19 16.07
C PRO A 216 -11.34 -3.74 15.83
N ASP A 217 -11.94 -3.11 16.84
CA ASP A 217 -13.29 -2.51 16.77
C ASP A 217 -13.32 -1.18 16.01
N VAL A 218 -12.16 -0.71 15.53
CA VAL A 218 -12.01 0.45 14.67
C VAL A 218 -11.54 0.02 13.27
N ASN A 219 -12.19 0.55 12.24
CA ASN A 219 -11.88 0.30 10.83
C ASN A 219 -12.14 1.55 9.98
N GLY A 220 -11.76 1.51 8.70
CA GLY A 220 -11.88 2.66 7.81
C GLY A 220 -13.31 3.20 7.62
N ASN A 221 -14.31 2.33 7.63
CA ASN A 221 -15.71 2.75 7.51
C ASN A 221 -16.17 3.52 8.76
N LEU A 222 -15.87 2.98 9.94
CA LEU A 222 -16.17 3.66 11.21
C LEU A 222 -15.43 4.98 11.35
N VAL A 223 -14.14 5.02 10.97
CA VAL A 223 -13.35 6.26 10.97
C VAL A 223 -13.98 7.31 10.07
N ARG A 224 -14.38 6.93 8.86
CA ARG A 224 -15.05 7.85 7.92
C ARG A 224 -16.39 8.33 8.46
N GLU A 225 -17.24 7.43 8.94
CA GLU A 225 -18.56 7.74 9.48
C GLU A 225 -18.49 8.79 10.60
N LEU A 226 -17.68 8.51 11.63
CA LEU A 226 -17.55 9.37 12.80
C LEU A 226 -16.85 10.70 12.46
N ALA A 227 -15.87 10.72 11.58
CA ALA A 227 -15.20 11.92 11.15
C ALA A 227 -16.12 12.82 10.32
N LEU A 228 -16.93 12.26 9.40
CA LEU A 228 -17.94 13.02 8.65
C LEU A 228 -19.00 13.61 9.59
N ALA A 229 -19.48 12.86 10.57
CA ALA A 229 -20.41 13.36 11.59
C ALA A 229 -19.81 14.51 12.43
N ALA A 230 -18.48 14.51 12.62
CA ALA A 230 -17.75 15.59 13.28
C ALA A 230 -17.43 16.80 12.36
N GLY A 231 -17.95 16.82 11.12
CA GLY A 231 -17.75 17.92 10.17
C GLY A 231 -16.41 17.90 9.44
N LEU A 232 -15.75 16.75 9.40
CA LEU A 232 -14.54 16.54 8.61
C LEU A 232 -14.91 15.93 7.24
N VAL A 233 -14.04 16.10 6.25
CA VAL A 233 -14.15 15.44 4.94
C VAL A 233 -12.86 14.71 4.64
N ASP A 234 -12.98 13.47 4.19
CA ASP A 234 -11.83 12.67 3.75
C ASP A 234 -11.52 12.94 2.27
N PHE A 235 -10.26 12.93 1.92
CA PHE A 235 -9.83 13.10 0.54
C PHE A 235 -8.67 12.20 0.12
N LYS A 236 -8.09 11.47 1.06
CA LYS A 236 -7.00 10.54 0.76
C LYS A 236 -6.98 9.39 1.75
N ILE A 237 -6.80 8.18 1.23
CA ILE A 237 -6.55 6.96 2.01
C ILE A 237 -5.16 6.42 1.66
N CYS A 238 -4.46 5.84 2.63
CA CYS A 238 -3.12 5.28 2.46
C CYS A 238 -2.94 4.02 3.31
N ALA A 239 -2.38 2.97 2.73
CA ALA A 239 -1.73 1.92 3.48
C ALA A 239 -0.39 2.47 4.00
N VAL A 240 -0.20 2.47 5.31
CA VAL A 240 0.97 3.05 5.97
C VAL A 240 2.10 2.01 6.03
N ASP A 241 1.82 0.88 6.65
CA ASP A 241 2.70 -0.28 6.75
C ASP A 241 1.86 -1.59 6.79
N ASP A 242 2.42 -2.70 7.24
CA ASP A 242 1.72 -3.98 7.39
C ASP A 242 0.65 -3.94 8.50
N ARG A 243 0.81 -3.10 9.52
CA ARG A 243 -0.08 -2.96 10.67
C ARG A 243 -1.11 -1.84 10.52
N TRP A 244 -0.77 -0.70 9.91
CA TRP A 244 -1.55 0.52 9.92
C TRP A 244 -2.13 0.91 8.56
N SER A 245 -3.36 1.39 8.57
CA SER A 245 -3.99 2.14 7.49
C SER A 245 -4.32 3.54 7.97
N GLY A 246 -4.42 4.50 7.05
CA GLY A 246 -4.74 5.87 7.41
C GLY A 246 -5.63 6.56 6.38
N MET A 247 -6.40 7.55 6.85
CA MET A 247 -7.24 8.41 6.05
C MET A 247 -6.99 9.87 6.44
N ARG A 248 -6.81 10.72 5.44
CA ARG A 248 -6.55 12.14 5.64
C ARG A 248 -7.84 12.93 5.57
N PHE A 249 -8.00 13.82 6.53
CA PHE A 249 -9.17 14.68 6.68
C PHE A 249 -8.79 16.15 6.68
N ALA A 250 -9.74 16.96 6.20
CA ALA A 250 -9.77 18.40 6.34
C ALA A 250 -11.15 18.82 6.88
N VAL A 251 -11.30 20.04 7.33
CA VAL A 251 -12.61 20.61 7.69
C VAL A 251 -13.40 20.88 6.44
N LYS A 252 -14.69 20.55 6.44
CA LYS A 252 -15.63 20.93 5.39
C LYS A 252 -15.73 22.45 5.32
N ARG A 253 -15.37 23.05 4.21
CA ARG A 253 -15.57 24.47 3.92
C ARG A 253 -17.00 24.72 3.47
#